data_25f373328c721877e8ca145e64f29616
#
_entry.id   25f373328c721877e8ca145e64f29616
#
_cell.length_a   1.000
_cell.length_b   1.000
_cell.length_c   1.000
_cell.angle_alpha   90.00
_cell.angle_beta   90.00
_cell.angle_gamma   90.00
#
_symmetry.space_group_name_H-M   'P 1'
#
loop_
_entity.id
_entity.type
_entity.pdbx_description
1 polymer ?
#
loop_
_entity_poly.entity_id
_entity_poly.type
_entity_poly.pdbx_seq_one_letter_code
_entity_poly.pdbx_strand_id
1 'polypeptide(L)'
;MTDRNRKQQQLLYNADRACKSLFAAIEYIRHGRKTHWEKVYKTKAPDAVSWYLPHLETSLALIERTGASLSSSIIDVGGGESTLADDLVSRGYQNVTVLDISETAVNVSKLRMGEAGDHLQWLVADVLATELEPLAYDVWHDRAVFHFLTTMEPRLAYVQNVARSVKRGGHVIVSTFGPEGPRKVSSD
;
A
#
# COMPACT_ATOMS: atom_id res chain seq x y z
N MET A 1 -16.37 -43.40 -25.15
CA MET A 1 -16.17 -42.02 -24.66
C MET A 1 -16.76 -41.12 -25.72
N THR A 2 -17.84 -40.40 -25.43
CA THR A 2 -18.60 -39.63 -26.43
C THR A 2 -17.84 -38.35 -26.82
N ASP A 3 -18.02 -37.88 -28.04
CA ASP A 3 -17.39 -36.63 -28.55
C ASP A 3 -17.68 -35.43 -27.67
N ARG A 4 -18.83 -35.39 -26.99
CA ARG A 4 -19.24 -34.39 -26.01
C ARG A 4 -18.30 -34.36 -24.76
N ASN A 5 -17.89 -35.54 -24.30
CA ASN A 5 -16.98 -35.65 -23.12
C ASN A 5 -15.56 -35.16 -23.47
N ARG A 6 -15.08 -35.43 -24.70
CA ARG A 6 -13.76 -34.93 -25.14
C ARG A 6 -13.74 -33.41 -25.24
N LYS A 7 -14.80 -32.81 -25.82
CA LYS A 7 -14.91 -31.33 -25.93
C LYS A 7 -14.97 -30.67 -24.57
N GLN A 8 -15.68 -31.25 -23.60
CA GLN A 8 -15.76 -30.74 -22.24
C GLN A 8 -14.43 -30.85 -21.52
N GLN A 9 -13.70 -31.96 -21.63
CA GLN A 9 -12.35 -32.10 -21.06
C GLN A 9 -11.35 -31.11 -21.69
N GLN A 10 -11.44 -30.88 -23.01
CA GLN A 10 -10.57 -29.90 -23.68
C GLN A 10 -10.86 -28.47 -23.23
N LEU A 11 -12.12 -28.10 -22.99
CA LEU A 11 -12.50 -26.79 -22.46
C LEU A 11 -11.96 -26.60 -21.05
N LEU A 12 -12.08 -27.60 -20.17
CA LEU A 12 -11.55 -27.57 -18.81
C LEU A 12 -10.01 -27.44 -18.78
N TYR A 13 -9.33 -28.20 -19.65
CA TYR A 13 -7.88 -28.10 -19.80
C TYR A 13 -7.42 -26.72 -20.28
N ASN A 14 -8.11 -26.15 -21.27
CA ASN A 14 -7.80 -24.81 -21.76
C ASN A 14 -8.07 -23.72 -20.71
N ALA A 15 -9.14 -23.85 -19.93
CA ALA A 15 -9.46 -22.94 -18.82
C ALA A 15 -8.41 -23.00 -17.72
N ASP A 16 -7.97 -24.21 -17.33
CA ASP A 16 -6.90 -24.40 -16.33
C ASP A 16 -5.57 -23.79 -16.80
N ARG A 17 -5.21 -24.00 -18.06
CA ARG A 17 -4.01 -23.42 -18.65
C ARG A 17 -4.06 -21.89 -18.72
N ALA A 18 -5.20 -21.32 -19.09
CA ALA A 18 -5.40 -19.87 -19.11
C ALA A 18 -5.31 -19.28 -17.69
N CYS A 19 -5.92 -19.95 -16.70
CA CYS A 19 -5.86 -19.56 -15.32
C CYS A 19 -4.41 -19.58 -14.78
N LYS A 20 -3.65 -20.64 -15.04
CA LYS A 20 -2.23 -20.73 -14.64
C LYS A 20 -1.36 -19.65 -15.29
N SER A 21 -1.62 -19.34 -16.57
CA SER A 21 -0.93 -18.25 -17.28
C SER A 21 -1.25 -16.88 -16.68
N LEU A 22 -2.50 -16.65 -16.31
CA LEU A 22 -2.94 -15.41 -15.66
C LEU A 22 -2.31 -15.27 -14.28
N PHE A 23 -2.31 -16.33 -13.45
CA PHE A 23 -1.64 -16.34 -12.17
C PHE A 23 -0.14 -16.05 -12.29
N ALA A 24 0.55 -16.65 -13.24
CA ALA A 24 1.96 -16.40 -13.49
C ALA A 24 2.23 -14.94 -13.91
N ALA A 25 1.35 -14.34 -14.74
CA ALA A 25 1.45 -12.95 -15.13
C ALA A 25 1.22 -11.99 -13.92
N ILE A 26 0.22 -12.28 -13.08
CA ILE A 26 -0.06 -11.51 -11.87
C ILE A 26 1.15 -11.58 -10.90
N GLU A 27 1.70 -12.78 -10.67
CA GLU A 27 2.89 -12.96 -9.85
C GLU A 27 4.12 -12.24 -10.42
N TYR A 28 4.31 -12.24 -11.73
CA TYR A 28 5.40 -11.51 -12.37
C TYR A 28 5.26 -9.99 -12.16
N ILE A 29 4.07 -9.44 -12.36
CA ILE A 29 3.81 -8.00 -12.14
C ILE A 29 4.00 -7.64 -10.66
N ARG A 30 3.55 -8.48 -9.77
CA ARG A 30 3.69 -8.34 -8.32
C ARG A 30 5.15 -8.37 -7.86
N HIS A 31 5.92 -9.34 -8.35
CA HIS A 31 7.36 -9.43 -8.11
C HIS A 31 8.11 -8.22 -8.68
N GLY A 32 7.72 -7.75 -9.85
CA GLY A 32 8.30 -6.57 -10.48
C GLY A 32 8.17 -5.32 -9.62
N ARG A 33 6.99 -5.06 -9.06
CA ARG A 33 6.78 -3.92 -8.15
C ARG A 33 7.63 -4.02 -6.88
N LYS A 34 7.60 -5.17 -6.20
CA LYS A 34 8.41 -5.38 -5.00
C LYS A 34 9.90 -5.20 -5.29
N THR A 35 10.41 -5.86 -6.32
CA THR A 35 11.83 -5.78 -6.71
C THR A 35 12.26 -4.35 -7.05
N HIS A 36 11.37 -3.60 -7.72
CA HIS A 36 11.61 -2.21 -8.05
C HIS A 36 11.80 -1.35 -6.79
N TRP A 37 10.81 -1.37 -5.86
CA TRP A 37 10.86 -0.59 -4.64
C TRP A 37 11.98 -1.02 -3.69
N GLU A 38 12.25 -2.33 -3.58
CA GLU A 38 13.41 -2.82 -2.85
C GLU A 38 14.73 -2.26 -3.39
N LYS A 39 14.86 -2.16 -4.73
CA LYS A 39 16.04 -1.56 -5.35
C LYS A 39 16.14 -0.06 -5.03
N VAL A 40 15.04 0.67 -5.15
CA VAL A 40 15.00 2.12 -4.85
C VAL A 40 15.50 2.36 -3.43
N TYR A 41 14.92 1.72 -2.44
CA TYR A 41 15.25 1.92 -1.03
C TYR A 41 16.62 1.35 -0.61
N LYS A 42 17.19 0.43 -1.37
CA LYS A 42 18.57 -0.03 -1.15
C LYS A 42 19.64 0.89 -1.72
N THR A 43 19.27 1.70 -2.71
CA THR A 43 20.26 2.48 -3.47
C THR A 43 20.19 3.98 -3.23
N LYS A 44 19.10 4.48 -2.68
CA LYS A 44 18.89 5.91 -2.40
C LYS A 44 18.85 6.13 -0.89
N ALA A 45 19.47 7.21 -0.43
CA ALA A 45 19.29 7.63 0.96
C ALA A 45 17.84 8.12 1.19
N PRO A 46 17.27 7.98 2.41
CA PRO A 46 15.89 8.35 2.70
C PRO A 46 15.53 9.79 2.34
N ASP A 47 16.47 10.72 2.51
CA ASP A 47 16.33 12.15 2.25
C ASP A 47 16.70 12.55 0.81
N ALA A 48 17.17 11.61 -0.01
CA ALA A 48 17.55 11.85 -1.40
C ALA A 48 16.42 11.63 -2.40
N VAL A 49 15.23 11.22 -1.95
CA VAL A 49 14.07 10.98 -2.80
C VAL A 49 13.15 12.21 -2.86
N SER A 50 12.54 12.46 -4.03
CA SER A 50 11.74 13.67 -4.26
C SER A 50 10.46 13.76 -3.39
N TRP A 51 10.02 12.66 -2.83
CA TRP A 51 8.85 12.59 -1.96
C TRP A 51 9.18 12.67 -0.47
N TYR A 52 10.47 12.76 -0.11
CA TYR A 52 10.88 12.92 1.29
C TYR A 52 10.46 14.29 1.81
N LEU A 53 9.91 14.29 3.00
CA LEU A 53 9.67 15.49 3.81
C LEU A 53 10.03 15.15 5.27
N PRO A 54 10.70 16.07 6.00
CA PRO A 54 11.03 15.83 7.40
C PRO A 54 9.79 15.73 8.30
N HIS A 55 8.70 16.41 7.92
CA HIS A 55 7.39 16.34 8.56
C HIS A 55 6.29 16.42 7.49
N LEU A 56 5.26 15.57 7.61
CA LEU A 56 4.15 15.53 6.67
C LEU A 56 2.97 16.40 7.13
N GLU A 57 3.18 17.69 7.27
CA GLU A 57 2.21 18.65 7.84
C GLU A 57 0.82 18.59 7.16
N THR A 58 0.78 18.47 5.83
CA THR A 58 -0.49 18.34 5.09
C THR A 58 -1.23 17.05 5.46
N SER A 59 -0.52 15.93 5.53
CA SER A 59 -1.10 14.63 5.92
C SER A 59 -1.62 14.67 7.35
N LEU A 60 -0.83 15.22 8.26
CA LEU A 60 -1.20 15.38 9.66
C LEU A 60 -2.44 16.26 9.82
N ALA A 61 -2.47 17.42 9.18
CA ALA A 61 -3.63 18.31 9.22
C ALA A 61 -4.89 17.64 8.65
N LEU A 62 -4.78 16.82 7.60
CA LEU A 62 -5.90 16.06 7.05
C LEU A 62 -6.38 14.98 8.03
N ILE A 63 -5.48 14.25 8.68
CA ILE A 63 -5.81 13.24 9.69
C ILE A 63 -6.52 13.91 10.88
N GLU A 64 -6.01 15.01 11.40
CA GLU A 64 -6.64 15.77 12.50
C GLU A 64 -8.04 16.27 12.12
N ARG A 65 -8.23 16.74 10.90
CA ARG A 65 -9.55 17.17 10.39
C ARG A 65 -10.59 16.06 10.28
N THR A 66 -10.19 14.80 10.27
CA THR A 66 -11.15 13.67 10.34
C THR A 66 -11.83 13.58 11.70
N GLY A 67 -11.29 14.23 12.74
CA GLY A 67 -11.73 14.06 14.12
C GLY A 67 -11.26 12.75 14.75
N ALA A 68 -10.29 12.07 14.17
CA ALA A 68 -9.71 10.85 14.73
C ALA A 68 -9.14 11.12 16.13
N SER A 69 -9.54 10.30 17.10
CA SER A 69 -8.99 10.32 18.45
C SER A 69 -7.60 9.66 18.50
N LEU A 70 -6.86 9.87 19.57
CA LEU A 70 -5.54 9.23 19.76
C LEU A 70 -5.61 7.70 19.81
N SER A 71 -6.78 7.12 20.08
CA SER A 71 -7.04 5.67 20.04
C SER A 71 -7.61 5.18 18.71
N SER A 72 -7.83 6.05 17.74
CA SER A 72 -8.29 5.65 16.40
C SER A 72 -7.24 4.82 15.67
N SER A 73 -7.69 3.82 14.93
CA SER A 73 -6.81 2.96 14.12
C SER A 73 -6.51 3.64 12.78
N ILE A 74 -5.26 3.95 12.53
CA ILE A 74 -4.77 4.61 11.31
C ILE A 74 -3.88 3.65 10.54
N ILE A 75 -4.11 3.51 9.23
CA ILE A 75 -3.18 2.81 8.34
C ILE A 75 -2.51 3.81 7.39
N ASP A 76 -1.17 3.79 7.33
CA ASP A 76 -0.34 4.51 6.36
C ASP A 76 0.12 3.53 5.28
N VAL A 77 -0.47 3.65 4.10
CA VAL A 77 -0.22 2.76 2.96
C VAL A 77 0.88 3.31 2.08
N GLY A 78 1.92 2.50 1.86
CA GLY A 78 3.15 2.95 1.22
C GLY A 78 3.96 3.85 2.15
N GLY A 79 3.84 3.64 3.46
CA GLY A 79 4.54 4.45 4.46
C GLY A 79 6.06 4.39 4.34
N GLY A 80 6.60 3.26 3.89
CA GLY A 80 8.01 3.13 3.55
C GLY A 80 8.96 3.75 4.56
N GLU A 81 9.81 4.67 4.08
CA GLU A 81 10.72 5.47 4.91
C GLU A 81 10.09 6.82 5.37
N SER A 82 8.79 7.00 5.16
CA SER A 82 8.05 8.21 5.56
C SER A 82 8.19 8.49 7.06
N THR A 83 8.17 9.76 7.42
CA THR A 83 8.18 10.25 8.81
C THR A 83 6.79 10.41 9.41
N LEU A 84 5.72 10.05 8.68
CA LEU A 84 4.35 10.19 9.18
C LEU A 84 4.11 9.38 10.45
N ALA A 85 4.62 8.16 10.52
CA ALA A 85 4.49 7.31 11.71
C ALA A 85 5.18 7.93 12.92
N ASP A 86 6.37 8.52 12.73
CA ASP A 86 7.11 9.25 13.76
C ASP A 86 6.27 10.43 14.29
N ASP A 87 5.70 11.22 13.40
CA ASP A 87 4.87 12.38 13.73
C ASP A 87 3.58 11.96 14.45
N LEU A 88 2.91 10.88 14.00
CA LEU A 88 1.70 10.37 14.64
C LEU A 88 1.98 9.89 16.07
N VAL A 89 3.05 9.11 16.24
CA VAL A 89 3.46 8.62 17.58
C VAL A 89 3.81 9.79 18.50
N SER A 90 4.56 10.79 18.01
CA SER A 90 4.91 11.97 18.79
C SER A 90 3.69 12.78 19.24
N ARG A 91 2.59 12.73 18.47
CA ARG A 91 1.30 13.34 18.81
C ARG A 91 0.41 12.47 19.69
N GLY A 92 0.87 11.26 20.04
CA GLY A 92 0.19 10.37 20.96
C GLY A 92 -0.80 9.40 20.33
N TYR A 93 -0.83 9.26 18.99
CA TYR A 93 -1.64 8.21 18.33
C TYR A 93 -1.09 6.83 18.67
N GLN A 94 -1.97 5.93 19.12
CA GLN A 94 -1.60 4.64 19.71
C GLN A 94 -1.72 3.46 18.74
N ASN A 95 -2.62 3.56 17.77
CA ASN A 95 -2.95 2.44 16.89
C ASN A 95 -2.61 2.78 15.43
N VAL A 96 -1.31 2.81 15.13
CA VAL A 96 -0.81 3.11 13.79
C VAL A 96 -0.27 1.84 13.15
N THR A 97 -0.75 1.56 11.93
CA THR A 97 -0.26 0.50 11.06
C THR A 97 0.49 1.14 9.89
N VAL A 98 1.71 0.72 9.65
CA VAL A 98 2.49 1.10 8.46
C VAL A 98 2.55 -0.09 7.52
N LEU A 99 2.07 0.07 6.30
CA LEU A 99 2.11 -0.95 5.26
C LEU A 99 2.99 -0.48 4.11
N ASP A 100 3.98 -1.28 3.74
CA ASP A 100 4.78 -1.05 2.53
C ASP A 100 5.14 -2.38 1.88
N ILE A 101 5.35 -2.36 0.57
CA ILE A 101 5.78 -3.54 -0.20
C ILE A 101 7.26 -3.84 0.02
N SER A 102 8.06 -2.85 0.42
CA SER A 102 9.50 -2.96 0.63
C SER A 102 9.83 -3.26 2.10
N GLU A 103 10.45 -4.39 2.31
CA GLU A 103 11.00 -4.76 3.62
C GLU A 103 12.16 -3.84 4.02
N THR A 104 12.97 -3.42 3.06
CA THR A 104 14.07 -2.47 3.30
C THR A 104 13.55 -1.16 3.88
N ALA A 105 12.52 -0.56 3.27
CA ALA A 105 11.93 0.68 3.72
C ALA A 105 11.32 0.57 5.13
N VAL A 106 10.56 -0.49 5.39
CA VAL A 106 9.98 -0.76 6.72
C VAL A 106 11.08 -0.90 7.78
N ASN A 107 12.17 -1.61 7.48
CA ASN A 107 13.27 -1.80 8.41
C ASN A 107 14.00 -0.49 8.72
N VAL A 108 14.19 0.39 7.73
CA VAL A 108 14.77 1.73 7.94
C VAL A 108 13.91 2.54 8.91
N SER A 109 12.59 2.56 8.72
CA SER A 109 11.68 3.27 9.61
C SER A 109 11.65 2.68 11.02
N LYS A 110 11.65 1.36 11.16
CA LYS A 110 11.75 0.69 12.47
C LYS A 110 13.03 1.08 13.20
N LEU A 111 14.17 1.04 12.51
CA LEU A 111 15.46 1.41 13.10
C LEU A 111 15.50 2.89 13.51
N ARG A 112 14.94 3.77 12.70
CA ARG A 112 14.85 5.21 13.02
C ARG A 112 13.99 5.46 14.26
N MET A 113 12.85 4.81 14.39
CA MET A 113 11.93 5.00 15.50
C MET A 113 12.38 4.32 16.80
N GLY A 114 13.18 3.25 16.71
CA GLY A 114 13.61 2.47 17.87
C GLY A 114 12.42 2.03 18.73
N GLU A 115 12.56 2.12 20.04
CA GLU A 115 11.53 1.72 21.03
C GLU A 115 10.18 2.44 20.82
N ALA A 116 10.17 3.66 20.28
CA ALA A 116 8.95 4.39 19.99
C ALA A 116 8.10 3.70 18.92
N GLY A 117 8.71 2.89 18.06
CA GLY A 117 8.04 2.13 17.02
C GLY A 117 7.59 0.72 17.41
N ASP A 118 7.95 0.23 18.61
CA ASP A 118 7.70 -1.16 19.01
C ASP A 118 6.21 -1.51 19.14
N HIS A 119 5.38 -0.52 19.44
CA HIS A 119 3.93 -0.71 19.56
C HIS A 119 3.17 -0.53 18.24
N LEU A 120 3.85 -0.14 17.16
CA LEU A 120 3.24 0.00 15.85
C LEU A 120 3.09 -1.35 15.15
N GLN A 121 2.06 -1.45 14.32
CA GLN A 121 1.92 -2.58 13.43
C GLN A 121 2.67 -2.31 12.12
N TRP A 122 3.65 -3.14 11.81
CA TRP A 122 4.42 -3.05 10.59
C TRP A 122 4.07 -4.20 9.65
N LEU A 123 3.56 -3.89 8.47
CA LEU A 123 3.15 -4.87 7.46
C LEU A 123 4.01 -4.74 6.20
N VAL A 124 4.82 -5.76 5.92
CA VAL A 124 5.54 -5.87 4.65
C VAL A 124 4.66 -6.63 3.66
N ALA A 125 3.86 -5.91 2.87
CA ALA A 125 2.87 -6.51 2.00
C ALA A 125 2.51 -5.63 0.80
N ASP A 126 2.05 -6.26 -0.28
CA ASP A 126 1.44 -5.55 -1.41
C ASP A 126 -0.03 -5.24 -1.06
N VAL A 127 -0.37 -3.94 -0.98
CA VAL A 127 -1.73 -3.47 -0.68
C VAL A 127 -2.78 -4.03 -1.64
N LEU A 128 -2.39 -4.44 -2.84
CA LEU A 128 -3.32 -5.01 -3.84
C LEU A 128 -3.65 -6.48 -3.59
N ALA A 129 -2.88 -7.16 -2.77
CA ALA A 129 -2.97 -8.61 -2.60
C ALA A 129 -3.08 -9.05 -1.13
N THR A 130 -2.79 -8.15 -0.19
CA THR A 130 -2.91 -8.50 1.22
C THR A 130 -4.37 -8.42 1.68
N GLU A 131 -4.76 -9.38 2.51
CA GLU A 131 -6.05 -9.36 3.18
C GLU A 131 -5.90 -8.64 4.51
N LEU A 132 -6.32 -7.38 4.53
CA LEU A 132 -6.43 -6.61 5.78
C LEU A 132 -7.73 -6.99 6.51
N GLU A 133 -7.73 -6.85 7.83
CA GLU A 133 -8.91 -7.10 8.64
C GLU A 133 -10.08 -6.20 8.22
N PRO A 134 -11.30 -6.76 8.08
CA PRO A 134 -12.47 -5.98 7.73
C PRO A 134 -12.81 -4.91 8.78
N LEU A 135 -13.15 -3.71 8.32
CA LEU A 135 -13.59 -2.60 9.18
C LEU A 135 -12.61 -2.32 10.35
N ALA A 136 -11.32 -2.44 10.10
CA ALA A 136 -10.29 -2.27 11.13
C ALA A 136 -9.87 -0.82 11.32
N TYR A 137 -9.90 -0.01 10.26
CA TYR A 137 -9.30 1.32 10.28
C TYR A 137 -10.32 2.45 10.31
N ASP A 138 -10.07 3.43 11.17
CA ASP A 138 -10.82 4.68 11.22
C ASP A 138 -10.32 5.65 10.14
N VAL A 139 -9.00 5.63 9.86
CA VAL A 139 -8.37 6.45 8.83
C VAL A 139 -7.47 5.59 7.96
N TRP A 140 -7.68 5.67 6.66
CA TRP A 140 -6.79 5.16 5.61
C TRP A 140 -6.05 6.34 5.01
N HIS A 141 -4.72 6.32 5.11
CA HIS A 141 -3.85 7.33 4.51
C HIS A 141 -3.01 6.70 3.41
N ASP A 142 -2.92 7.34 2.28
CA ASP A 142 -2.07 7.00 1.14
C ASP A 142 -1.50 8.28 0.55
N ARG A 143 -0.20 8.41 0.64
CA ARG A 143 0.55 9.45 -0.04
C ARG A 143 1.50 8.84 -1.05
N ALA A 144 1.08 8.89 -2.32
CA ALA A 144 1.90 8.49 -3.46
C ALA A 144 1.96 6.98 -3.78
N VAL A 145 0.97 6.15 -3.36
CA VAL A 145 0.83 4.77 -3.84
C VAL A 145 -0.19 4.67 -4.97
N PHE A 146 -1.38 5.22 -4.78
CA PHE A 146 -2.48 5.10 -5.75
C PHE A 146 -2.12 5.60 -7.15
N HIS A 147 -1.29 6.63 -7.28
CA HIS A 147 -0.92 7.17 -8.59
C HIS A 147 -0.02 6.23 -9.42
N PHE A 148 0.65 5.25 -8.81
CA PHE A 148 1.38 4.20 -9.52
C PHE A 148 0.45 3.13 -10.12
N LEU A 149 -0.82 3.10 -9.72
CA LEU A 149 -1.81 2.17 -10.23
C LEU A 149 -2.42 2.74 -11.53
N THR A 150 -1.76 2.48 -12.65
CA THR A 150 -2.09 3.12 -13.93
C THR A 150 -3.18 2.42 -14.72
N THR A 151 -3.50 1.16 -14.40
CA THR A 151 -4.56 0.38 -15.07
C THR A 151 -5.76 0.14 -14.16
N MET A 152 -6.89 -0.25 -14.75
CA MET A 152 -8.17 -0.40 -14.04
C MET A 152 -8.12 -1.52 -12.98
N GLU A 153 -7.50 -2.65 -13.31
CA GLU A 153 -7.48 -3.84 -12.44
C GLU A 153 -6.83 -3.56 -11.07
N PRO A 154 -5.58 -3.05 -10.95
CA PRO A 154 -5.00 -2.72 -9.66
C PRO A 154 -5.75 -1.61 -8.93
N ARG A 155 -6.36 -0.65 -9.64
CA ARG A 155 -7.20 0.38 -9.00
C ARG A 155 -8.44 -0.23 -8.35
N LEU A 156 -9.10 -1.18 -9.03
CA LEU A 156 -10.25 -1.89 -8.47
C LEU A 156 -9.85 -2.72 -7.25
N ALA A 157 -8.74 -3.46 -7.31
CA ALA A 157 -8.23 -4.23 -6.17
C ALA A 157 -7.93 -3.32 -4.97
N TYR A 158 -7.29 -2.17 -5.20
CA TYR A 158 -7.04 -1.17 -4.17
C TYR A 158 -8.34 -0.65 -3.54
N VAL A 159 -9.32 -0.22 -4.36
CA VAL A 159 -10.60 0.29 -3.88
C VAL A 159 -11.38 -0.77 -3.10
N GLN A 160 -11.34 -2.04 -3.53
CA GLN A 160 -11.96 -3.14 -2.81
C GLN A 160 -11.34 -3.34 -1.42
N ASN A 161 -10.00 -3.22 -1.32
CA ASN A 161 -9.30 -3.33 -0.05
C ASN A 161 -9.65 -2.16 0.89
N VAL A 162 -9.69 -0.93 0.37
CA VAL A 162 -10.17 0.25 1.11
C VAL A 162 -11.60 0.04 1.63
N ALA A 163 -12.52 -0.33 0.73
CA ALA A 163 -13.94 -0.52 1.08
C ALA A 163 -14.16 -1.63 2.12
N ARG A 164 -13.32 -2.67 2.10
CA ARG A 164 -13.37 -3.77 3.06
C ARG A 164 -12.82 -3.36 4.43
N SER A 165 -11.71 -2.62 4.47
CA SER A 165 -10.89 -2.44 5.66
C SER A 165 -11.20 -1.16 6.43
N VAL A 166 -11.77 -0.14 5.78
CA VAL A 166 -12.16 1.09 6.44
C VAL A 166 -13.52 0.91 7.12
N LYS A 167 -13.62 1.37 8.36
CA LYS A 167 -14.86 1.34 9.15
C LYS A 167 -15.97 2.17 8.48
N ARG A 168 -17.22 1.82 8.76
CA ARG A 168 -18.34 2.69 8.37
C ARG A 168 -18.20 4.04 9.07
N GLY A 169 -18.23 5.13 8.30
CA GLY A 169 -17.96 6.48 8.79
C GLY A 169 -16.48 6.81 8.96
N GLY A 170 -15.58 5.89 8.64
CA GLY A 170 -14.14 6.16 8.57
C GLY A 170 -13.75 7.05 7.38
N HIS A 171 -12.52 7.47 7.34
CA HIS A 171 -12.01 8.43 6.38
C HIS A 171 -10.92 7.82 5.49
N VAL A 172 -10.88 8.27 4.24
CA VAL A 172 -9.86 7.89 3.26
C VAL A 172 -9.17 9.15 2.77
N ILE A 173 -7.86 9.24 2.98
CA ILE A 173 -7.00 10.33 2.54
C ILE A 173 -6.08 9.77 1.48
N VAL A 174 -6.21 10.24 0.24
CA VAL A 174 -5.34 9.83 -0.87
C VAL A 174 -4.73 11.06 -1.50
N SER A 175 -3.41 11.13 -1.50
CA SER A 175 -2.65 12.20 -2.13
C SER A 175 -1.99 11.69 -3.42
N THR A 176 -2.29 12.34 -4.52
CA THR A 176 -1.73 12.05 -5.85
C THR A 176 -1.19 13.32 -6.48
N PHE A 177 -0.46 13.18 -7.58
CA PHE A 177 -0.09 14.36 -8.38
C PHE A 177 -1.35 15.02 -8.95
N GLY A 178 -1.36 16.36 -8.91
CA GLY A 178 -2.38 17.18 -9.57
C GLY A 178 -2.20 17.24 -11.09
N PRO A 179 -3.10 17.95 -11.82
CA PRO A 179 -3.06 18.08 -13.28
C PRO A 179 -1.73 18.67 -13.81
N GLU A 180 -1.09 19.51 -13.01
CA GLU A 180 0.21 20.14 -13.29
C GLU A 180 1.40 19.27 -12.83
N GLY A 181 1.14 18.10 -12.29
CA GLY A 181 2.17 17.16 -11.84
C GLY A 181 2.94 16.54 -13.00
N PRO A 182 4.06 15.86 -12.72
CA PRO A 182 4.87 15.22 -13.75
C PRO A 182 4.04 14.21 -14.54
N ARG A 183 4.11 14.27 -15.87
CA ARG A 183 3.39 13.34 -16.77
C ARG A 183 3.95 11.92 -16.73
N LYS A 184 5.18 11.76 -16.26
CA LYS A 184 5.81 10.46 -15.98
C LYS A 184 6.29 10.51 -14.55
N VAL A 185 5.85 9.55 -13.76
CA VAL A 185 6.42 9.31 -12.45
C VAL A 185 7.59 8.37 -12.70
N SER A 186 8.79 8.94 -12.80
CA SER A 186 10.00 8.13 -12.78
C SER A 186 10.40 7.93 -11.32
N SER A 187 10.69 6.73 -10.98
CA SER A 187 11.36 6.36 -9.73
C SER A 187 12.88 6.51 -9.85
N ASP A 188 13.32 7.44 -10.73
CA ASP A 188 14.73 7.72 -11.01
C ASP A 188 15.46 8.37 -9.83
#